data_a5fc69fe2ba3e33bb28fdf7499819845
#
_entry.id   a5fc69fe2ba3e33bb28fdf7499819845
#
_cell.length_a   1.000
_cell.length_b   1.000
_cell.length_c   1.000
_cell.angle_alpha   90.00
_cell.angle_beta   90.00
_cell.angle_gamma   90.00
#
_symmetry.space_group_name_H-M   'P 1'
#
loop_
_entity.id
_entity.type
_entity.pdbx_description
1 polymer ?
#
loop_
_entity_poly.entity_id
_entity_poly.type
_entity_poly.pdbx_seq_one_letter_code
_entity_poly.pdbx_strand_id
1 'polypeptide(L)'
;TIVATKELQEYLEKQTDFEHEFGLKGAKLKNAIGKMFGILVVKKTDNSLGYLAAYSGKLADNSFPHKFVPPIFNMRTEGSFYIQGEKKIEKFGAEIQLLKKDENYLSLKKSLKKLSKKIEADLAAQRKKMKTSKLSRRLQKKEGKANLDAANFNILNKKLIQESYNDQFYYKELQEYYSYKIEESKTLLADFENKIIGLMALRKKTSAILQNTLFEKYQFLNQQKETKGLLTIFNNPSVKPPAGTGDCSAPKLLQYAFQHHLTPIALAEFWWGISPNSEIRKHKNFYPSCLSRCKPILNHMLEGIEMEENLLLKNLTKKEELSVIYEDDDLIIVNKPPEFLSVPGKE
;
A
#
# COMPACT_ATOMS: atom_id res chain seq x y z
N THR A 1 13.11 -31.33 -6.86
CA THR A 1 12.65 -30.20 -5.99
C THR A 1 11.68 -30.64 -4.90
N ILE A 2 10.68 -31.51 -5.19
CA ILE A 2 9.65 -31.91 -4.21
C ILE A 2 10.25 -32.50 -2.93
N VAL A 3 11.22 -33.42 -3.03
CA VAL A 3 11.90 -34.04 -1.87
C VAL A 3 12.59 -32.96 -1.02
N ALA A 4 13.40 -32.14 -1.66
CA ALA A 4 14.10 -31.04 -0.96
C ALA A 4 13.12 -30.01 -0.34
N THR A 5 11.97 -29.78 -0.98
CA THR A 5 10.92 -28.92 -0.40
C THR A 5 10.32 -29.52 0.86
N LYS A 6 10.02 -30.82 0.86
CA LYS A 6 9.51 -31.54 2.05
C LYS A 6 10.50 -31.45 3.21
N GLU A 7 11.78 -31.70 2.93
CA GLU A 7 12.86 -31.61 3.92
C GLU A 7 12.95 -30.18 4.54
N LEU A 8 12.85 -29.14 3.70
CA LEU A 8 12.84 -27.77 4.20
C LEU A 8 11.56 -27.46 5.01
N GLN A 9 10.41 -27.98 4.59
CA GLN A 9 9.16 -27.81 5.36
C GLN A 9 9.23 -28.47 6.72
N GLU A 10 9.79 -29.68 6.80
CA GLU A 10 10.03 -30.37 8.08
C GLU A 10 11.01 -29.60 8.99
N TYR A 11 12.08 -29.04 8.40
CA TYR A 11 12.97 -28.16 9.14
C TYR A 11 12.22 -26.93 9.68
N LEU A 12 11.40 -26.26 8.87
CA LEU A 12 10.63 -25.08 9.30
C LEU A 12 9.61 -25.39 10.42
N GLU A 13 9.11 -26.62 10.49
CA GLU A 13 8.23 -27.06 11.58
C GLU A 13 8.96 -27.28 12.92
N LYS A 14 10.21 -27.74 12.86
CA LYS A 14 10.97 -28.21 14.04
C LYS A 14 12.08 -27.26 14.47
N GLN A 15 12.46 -26.28 13.65
CA GLN A 15 13.62 -25.43 13.89
C GLN A 15 13.47 -24.56 15.14
N THR A 16 14.60 -24.29 15.78
CA THR A 16 14.78 -23.38 16.91
C THR A 16 15.82 -22.30 16.63
N ASP A 17 16.31 -22.20 15.39
CA ASP A 17 17.43 -21.31 14.99
C ASP A 17 17.02 -19.87 14.92
N PHE A 18 15.71 -19.59 14.76
CA PHE A 18 15.17 -18.23 14.67
C PHE A 18 13.71 -18.19 15.12
N GLU A 19 13.28 -17.04 15.61
CA GLU A 19 11.89 -16.75 15.96
C GLU A 19 11.21 -15.97 14.83
N HIS A 20 10.10 -16.48 14.33
CA HIS A 20 9.24 -15.77 13.38
C HIS A 20 7.79 -16.25 13.52
N GLU A 21 6.88 -15.29 13.66
CA GLU A 21 5.46 -15.62 13.76
C GLU A 21 4.84 -15.76 12.37
N PHE A 22 4.72 -17.00 11.91
CA PHE A 22 4.11 -17.33 10.62
C PHE A 22 2.59 -17.38 10.64
N GLY A 23 1.96 -17.27 11.81
CA GLY A 23 0.51 -17.36 11.98
C GLY A 23 -0.06 -18.76 11.83
N LEU A 24 0.72 -19.80 12.08
CA LEU A 24 0.28 -21.21 11.98
C LEU A 24 -0.45 -21.72 13.23
N LYS A 25 -0.23 -21.11 14.38
CA LYS A 25 -0.76 -21.55 15.68
C LYS A 25 -2.04 -20.80 16.05
N GLY A 26 -3.08 -20.87 15.23
CA GLY A 26 -4.48 -20.58 15.60
C GLY A 26 -4.86 -19.19 16.15
N ALA A 27 -3.95 -18.42 16.69
CA ALA A 27 -4.19 -17.06 17.13
C ALA A 27 -3.91 -16.09 15.98
N LYS A 28 -4.87 -15.22 15.65
CA LYS A 28 -4.64 -14.06 14.77
C LYS A 28 -3.72 -13.09 15.51
N LEU A 29 -2.44 -13.38 15.58
CA LEU A 29 -1.46 -12.50 16.14
C LEU A 29 -1.32 -11.29 15.21
N LYS A 30 -1.39 -10.12 15.79
CA LYS A 30 -1.43 -8.81 15.10
C LYS A 30 -0.25 -8.57 14.15
N ASN A 31 0.83 -9.36 14.28
CA ASN A 31 2.09 -9.22 13.56
C ASN A 31 2.49 -10.51 12.79
N ALA A 32 1.60 -11.49 12.69
CA ALA A 32 1.90 -12.71 11.96
C ALA A 32 2.04 -12.44 10.45
N ILE A 33 3.11 -12.92 9.84
CA ILE A 33 3.41 -12.72 8.43
C ILE A 33 3.91 -14.03 7.82
N GLY A 34 3.14 -14.58 6.87
CA GLY A 34 3.61 -15.68 6.04
C GLY A 34 4.76 -15.25 5.12
N LYS A 35 5.57 -16.21 4.67
CA LYS A 35 6.77 -15.97 3.86
C LYS A 35 6.83 -16.90 2.66
N MET A 36 7.43 -16.40 1.57
CA MET A 36 7.85 -17.23 0.45
C MET A 36 9.22 -17.81 0.74
N PHE A 37 9.33 -19.12 0.67
CA PHE A 37 10.60 -19.85 0.69
C PHE A 37 10.88 -20.40 -0.70
N GLY A 38 12.15 -20.50 -1.05
CA GLY A 38 12.62 -21.06 -2.30
C GLY A 38 13.64 -22.15 -2.08
N ILE A 39 13.66 -23.10 -2.99
CA ILE A 39 14.64 -24.17 -3.10
C ILE A 39 15.20 -24.19 -4.50
N LEU A 40 16.52 -24.32 -4.60
CA LEU A 40 17.23 -24.56 -5.84
C LEU A 40 18.01 -25.86 -5.71
N VAL A 41 17.63 -26.88 -6.48
CA VAL A 41 18.44 -28.09 -6.66
C VAL A 41 19.62 -27.72 -7.53
N VAL A 42 20.80 -28.09 -7.08
CA VAL A 42 22.07 -27.73 -7.75
C VAL A 42 22.92 -29.01 -7.93
N LYS A 43 23.69 -29.01 -8.99
CA LYS A 43 24.75 -29.99 -9.25
C LYS A 43 26.08 -29.34 -8.89
N LYS A 44 26.83 -30.04 -8.05
CA LYS A 44 28.19 -29.61 -7.64
C LYS A 44 29.24 -29.99 -8.69
N THR A 45 30.44 -29.49 -8.51
CA THR A 45 31.59 -29.79 -9.40
C THR A 45 31.97 -31.27 -9.42
N ASP A 46 31.69 -32.00 -8.34
CA ASP A 46 31.88 -33.46 -8.24
C ASP A 46 30.71 -34.28 -8.84
N ASN A 47 29.79 -33.62 -9.54
CA ASN A 47 28.55 -34.17 -10.09
C ASN A 47 27.51 -34.64 -9.06
N SER A 48 27.75 -34.49 -7.76
CA SER A 48 26.74 -34.79 -6.74
C SER A 48 25.61 -33.74 -6.77
N LEU A 49 24.42 -34.17 -6.38
CA LEU A 49 23.28 -33.28 -6.22
C LEU A 49 23.18 -32.77 -4.80
N GLY A 50 22.78 -31.51 -4.66
CA GLY A 50 22.43 -30.90 -3.40
C GLY A 50 21.31 -29.86 -3.60
N TYR A 51 20.91 -29.17 -2.56
CA TYR A 51 19.99 -28.07 -2.70
C TYR A 51 20.40 -26.87 -1.84
N LEU A 52 19.99 -25.72 -2.30
CA LEU A 52 20.08 -24.43 -1.60
C LEU A 52 18.69 -24.02 -1.16
N ALA A 53 18.59 -23.34 -0.02
CA ALA A 53 17.34 -22.77 0.48
C ALA A 53 17.46 -21.26 0.65
N ALA A 54 16.36 -20.53 0.40
CA ALA A 54 16.26 -19.09 0.61
C ALA A 54 14.85 -18.70 1.06
N TYR A 55 14.71 -17.48 1.55
CA TYR A 55 13.43 -16.85 1.87
C TYR A 55 13.36 -15.44 1.30
N SER A 56 12.13 -14.96 1.03
CA SER A 56 11.91 -13.60 0.52
C SER A 56 11.83 -12.60 1.66
N GLY A 57 12.52 -11.47 1.48
CA GLY A 57 12.56 -10.37 2.45
C GLY A 57 13.30 -10.73 3.74
N LYS A 58 12.81 -10.24 4.88
CA LYS A 58 13.40 -10.42 6.22
C LYS A 58 12.78 -11.64 6.92
N LEU A 59 13.53 -12.46 7.62
CA LEU A 59 13.04 -13.62 8.36
C LEU A 59 13.28 -13.47 9.85
N ALA A 60 14.17 -12.95 10.44
CA ALA A 60 14.43 -12.74 11.86
C ALA A 60 15.12 -11.41 12.10
N ASP A 61 15.27 -11.04 13.36
CA ASP A 61 15.67 -9.68 13.68
C ASP A 61 17.08 -9.29 13.24
N ASN A 62 18.02 -10.15 12.99
CA ASN A 62 19.35 -9.76 12.42
C ASN A 62 20.25 -10.96 12.11
N SER A 63 19.84 -12.20 12.38
CA SER A 63 20.62 -13.38 12.08
C SER A 63 20.21 -13.97 10.74
N PHE A 64 21.19 -14.38 9.93
CA PHE A 64 20.94 -15.23 8.78
C PHE A 64 21.04 -16.67 9.26
N PRO A 65 19.92 -17.39 9.37
CA PRO A 65 19.98 -18.80 9.78
C PRO A 65 20.84 -19.60 8.78
N HIS A 66 21.73 -20.44 9.29
CA HIS A 66 22.72 -21.17 8.48
C HIS A 66 22.12 -22.07 7.37
N LYS A 67 20.88 -22.46 7.50
CA LYS A 67 20.16 -23.27 6.49
C LYS A 67 19.93 -22.49 5.18
N PHE A 68 19.98 -21.16 5.19
CA PHE A 68 19.62 -20.30 4.05
C PHE A 68 20.83 -19.59 3.46
N VAL A 69 20.79 -19.40 2.13
CA VAL A 69 21.79 -18.60 1.43
C VAL A 69 21.70 -17.13 1.89
N PRO A 70 22.82 -16.40 1.93
CA PRO A 70 22.82 -14.99 2.31
C PRO A 70 22.05 -14.11 1.33
N PRO A 71 21.65 -12.89 1.72
CA PRO A 71 21.10 -11.92 0.80
C PRO A 71 22.13 -11.50 -0.25
N ILE A 72 21.67 -11.05 -1.41
CA ILE A 72 22.54 -10.55 -2.49
C ILE A 72 23.38 -9.36 -2.02
N PHE A 73 22.80 -8.49 -1.21
CA PHE A 73 23.46 -7.42 -0.53
C PHE A 73 23.10 -7.42 0.96
N ASN A 74 24.13 -7.49 1.83
CA ASN A 74 23.91 -7.45 3.27
C ASN A 74 23.70 -6.00 3.74
N MET A 75 22.44 -5.54 3.72
CA MET A 75 22.04 -4.21 4.17
C MET A 75 22.10 -4.03 5.69
N ARG A 76 22.27 -5.12 6.47
CA ARG A 76 22.18 -5.12 7.93
C ARG A 76 23.51 -5.20 8.65
N THR A 77 24.60 -4.95 7.96
CA THR A 77 25.91 -4.79 8.60
C THR A 77 25.83 -3.63 9.60
N GLU A 78 26.39 -3.81 10.77
CA GLU A 78 26.42 -2.79 11.83
C GLU A 78 26.99 -1.47 11.28
N GLY A 79 26.34 -0.36 11.61
CA GLY A 79 26.72 0.97 11.09
C GLY A 79 26.37 1.24 9.63
N SER A 80 25.71 0.31 8.91
CA SER A 80 25.36 0.50 7.51
C SER A 80 24.45 1.73 7.29
N PHE A 81 24.53 2.30 6.09
CA PHE A 81 23.66 3.39 5.66
C PHE A 81 22.19 3.02 5.79
N TYR A 82 21.87 1.74 5.61
CA TYR A 82 20.49 1.24 5.67
C TYR A 82 19.94 1.30 7.09
N ILE A 83 20.67 0.78 8.09
CA ILE A 83 20.27 0.85 9.51
C ILE A 83 20.16 2.31 9.97
N GLN A 84 21.10 3.17 9.58
CA GLN A 84 21.03 4.60 9.92
C GLN A 84 19.83 5.28 9.30
N GLY A 85 19.48 4.93 8.05
CA GLY A 85 18.30 5.41 7.36
C GLY A 85 17.00 4.93 8.01
N GLU A 86 16.90 3.64 8.37
CA GLU A 86 15.74 3.09 9.09
C GLU A 86 15.51 3.83 10.42
N LYS A 87 16.56 4.02 11.24
CA LYS A 87 16.47 4.77 12.50
C LYS A 87 15.94 6.20 12.32
N LYS A 88 16.35 6.90 11.24
CA LYS A 88 15.82 8.24 10.94
C LYS A 88 14.33 8.19 10.57
N ILE A 89 13.92 7.21 9.77
CA ILE A 89 12.53 7.02 9.36
C ILE A 89 11.65 6.69 10.57
N GLU A 90 12.13 5.83 11.48
CA GLU A 90 11.45 5.49 12.73
C GLU A 90 11.29 6.71 13.64
N LYS A 91 12.35 7.53 13.78
CA LYS A 91 12.30 8.79 14.55
C LYS A 91 11.21 9.72 14.02
N PHE A 92 11.15 9.97 12.70
CA PHE A 92 10.08 10.77 12.11
C PHE A 92 8.70 10.15 12.37
N GLY A 93 8.60 8.81 12.28
CA GLY A 93 7.36 8.10 12.60
C GLY A 93 6.90 8.32 14.05
N ALA A 94 7.80 8.22 15.00
CA ALA A 94 7.53 8.45 16.43
C ALA A 94 7.09 9.90 16.70
N GLU A 95 7.79 10.88 16.14
CA GLU A 95 7.45 12.31 16.27
C GLU A 95 6.04 12.62 15.70
N ILE A 96 5.71 12.05 14.53
CA ILE A 96 4.37 12.19 13.93
C ILE A 96 3.30 11.60 14.87
N GLN A 97 3.56 10.45 15.48
CA GLN A 97 2.61 9.83 16.41
C GLN A 97 2.44 10.65 17.70
N LEU A 98 3.51 11.24 18.22
CA LEU A 98 3.45 12.13 19.39
C LEU A 98 2.61 13.35 19.08
N LEU A 99 2.85 14.05 17.96
CA LEU A 99 2.06 15.21 17.55
C LEU A 99 0.57 14.88 17.34
N LYS A 100 0.27 13.71 16.76
CA LYS A 100 -1.12 13.26 16.54
C LYS A 100 -1.86 12.90 17.84
N LYS A 101 -1.12 12.55 18.89
CA LYS A 101 -1.65 12.23 20.22
C LYS A 101 -1.59 13.40 21.20
N ASP A 102 -1.01 14.54 20.80
CA ASP A 102 -0.91 15.73 21.64
C ASP A 102 -2.30 16.20 22.07
N GLU A 103 -2.47 16.45 23.38
CA GLU A 103 -3.77 16.83 23.96
C GLU A 103 -4.28 18.16 23.40
N ASN A 104 -3.39 19.13 23.18
CA ASN A 104 -3.75 20.42 22.62
C ASN A 104 -4.24 20.26 21.17
N TYR A 105 -3.52 19.45 20.34
CA TYR A 105 -3.95 19.14 18.97
C TYR A 105 -5.33 18.50 18.94
N LEU A 106 -5.56 17.48 19.77
CA LEU A 106 -6.85 16.77 19.86
C LEU A 106 -7.97 17.69 20.35
N SER A 107 -7.69 18.53 21.37
CA SER A 107 -8.63 19.52 21.91
C SER A 107 -9.02 20.56 20.85
N LEU A 108 -8.05 21.15 20.17
CA LEU A 108 -8.29 22.12 19.08
C LEU A 108 -9.15 21.51 17.98
N LYS A 109 -8.83 20.30 17.55
CA LYS A 109 -9.61 19.57 16.53
C LYS A 109 -11.06 19.32 16.96
N LYS A 110 -11.26 18.92 18.22
CA LYS A 110 -12.59 18.72 18.81
C LYS A 110 -13.36 20.02 18.91
N SER A 111 -12.69 21.10 19.31
CA SER A 111 -13.29 22.43 19.45
C SER A 111 -13.70 22.99 18.08
N LEU A 112 -12.87 22.88 17.05
CA LEU A 112 -13.20 23.29 15.70
C LEU A 112 -14.43 22.53 15.16
N LYS A 113 -14.49 21.22 15.39
CA LYS A 113 -15.65 20.40 14.99
C LYS A 113 -16.95 20.82 15.71
N LYS A 114 -16.86 21.17 17.01
CA LYS A 114 -18.01 21.68 17.77
C LYS A 114 -18.44 23.06 17.26
N LEU A 115 -17.47 23.94 17.00
CA LEU A 115 -17.73 25.28 16.46
C LEU A 115 -18.42 25.19 15.11
N SER A 116 -17.94 24.39 14.18
CA SER A 116 -18.56 24.20 12.86
C SER A 116 -20.01 23.75 12.96
N LYS A 117 -20.34 22.77 13.81
CA LYS A 117 -21.72 22.34 14.05
C LYS A 117 -22.60 23.45 14.62
N LYS A 118 -22.07 24.23 15.57
CA LYS A 118 -22.78 25.37 16.16
C LYS A 118 -23.10 26.42 15.10
N ILE A 119 -22.14 26.74 14.25
CA ILE A 119 -22.31 27.71 13.16
C ILE A 119 -23.43 27.29 12.20
N GLU A 120 -23.40 26.02 11.77
CA GLU A 120 -24.45 25.48 10.89
C GLU A 120 -25.85 25.64 11.52
N ALA A 121 -25.97 25.30 12.82
CA ALA A 121 -27.23 25.41 13.55
C ALA A 121 -27.70 26.86 13.68
N ASP A 122 -26.81 27.78 14.09
CA ASP A 122 -27.16 29.20 14.32
C ASP A 122 -27.52 29.91 13.03
N LEU A 123 -26.76 29.66 11.92
CA LEU A 123 -27.07 30.23 10.62
C LEU A 123 -28.38 29.64 10.05
N ALA A 124 -28.67 28.36 10.26
CA ALA A 124 -29.94 27.76 9.85
C ALA A 124 -31.13 28.35 10.64
N ALA A 125 -30.97 28.54 11.96
CA ALA A 125 -31.99 29.17 12.81
C ALA A 125 -32.27 30.61 12.37
N GLN A 126 -31.25 31.37 12.08
CA GLN A 126 -31.41 32.79 11.62
C GLN A 126 -32.08 32.81 10.22
N ARG A 127 -31.71 31.95 9.30
CA ARG A 127 -32.40 31.86 8.00
C ARG A 127 -33.89 31.49 8.16
N LYS A 128 -34.22 30.62 9.10
CA LYS A 128 -35.62 30.27 9.40
C LYS A 128 -36.37 31.50 9.95
N LYS A 129 -35.75 32.23 10.91
CA LYS A 129 -36.29 33.48 11.46
C LYS A 129 -36.55 34.50 10.36
N MET A 130 -35.59 34.72 9.46
CA MET A 130 -35.76 35.66 8.33
C MET A 130 -36.91 35.29 7.41
N LYS A 131 -37.12 33.97 7.15
CA LYS A 131 -38.27 33.51 6.36
C LYS A 131 -39.62 33.82 7.03
N THR A 132 -39.74 33.58 8.34
CA THR A 132 -40.95 33.89 9.09
C THR A 132 -41.21 35.41 9.15
N SER A 133 -40.18 36.19 9.45
CA SER A 133 -40.26 37.68 9.45
C SER A 133 -40.66 38.21 8.08
N LYS A 134 -40.14 37.67 6.98
CA LYS A 134 -40.54 38.04 5.62
C LYS A 134 -42.04 37.74 5.32
N LEU A 135 -42.54 36.63 5.80
CA LEU A 135 -43.99 36.31 5.64
C LEU A 135 -44.83 37.23 6.45
N SER A 136 -44.49 37.50 7.73
CA SER A 136 -45.19 38.47 8.60
C SER A 136 -45.25 39.89 7.97
N ARG A 137 -44.09 40.39 7.47
CA ARG A 137 -44.02 41.71 6.80
C ARG A 137 -44.92 41.75 5.53
N ARG A 138 -45.02 40.63 4.79
CA ARG A 138 -45.91 40.56 3.63
C ARG A 138 -47.38 40.67 4.04
N LEU A 139 -47.79 40.02 5.11
CA LEU A 139 -49.17 40.06 5.64
C LEU A 139 -49.48 41.47 6.16
N GLN A 140 -48.61 42.06 7.00
CA GLN A 140 -48.76 43.40 7.51
C GLN A 140 -48.84 44.45 6.38
N LYS A 141 -48.05 44.29 5.32
CA LYS A 141 -48.09 45.21 4.16
C LYS A 141 -49.41 45.07 3.41
N LYS A 142 -49.97 43.84 3.27
CA LYS A 142 -51.25 43.58 2.63
C LYS A 142 -52.40 44.18 3.44
N GLU A 143 -52.42 43.92 4.74
CA GLU A 143 -53.40 44.50 5.68
C GLU A 143 -53.36 46.02 5.77
N GLY A 144 -52.14 46.56 5.86
CA GLY A 144 -51.95 48.02 5.88
C GLY A 144 -52.40 48.72 4.61
N LYS A 145 -52.22 48.08 3.44
CA LYS A 145 -52.72 48.63 2.17
C LYS A 145 -54.25 48.63 2.08
N ALA A 146 -54.94 47.69 2.76
CA ALA A 146 -56.39 47.61 2.78
C ALA A 146 -57.03 48.55 3.79
N ASN A 147 -56.38 48.79 4.95
CA ASN A 147 -57.03 49.40 6.12
C ASN A 147 -56.47 50.77 6.53
N LEU A 148 -55.35 51.22 5.93
CA LEU A 148 -54.71 52.51 6.31
C LEU A 148 -54.84 53.53 5.18
N ASP A 149 -54.85 54.80 5.55
CA ASP A 149 -54.68 55.91 4.62
C ASP A 149 -53.27 55.95 4.03
N ALA A 150 -53.04 56.73 2.99
CA ALA A 150 -51.80 56.80 2.25
C ALA A 150 -50.57 57.24 3.13
N ALA A 151 -50.80 58.15 4.08
CA ALA A 151 -49.74 58.64 4.94
C ALA A 151 -49.28 57.56 5.96
N ASN A 152 -50.22 56.94 6.63
CA ASN A 152 -49.97 55.84 7.59
C ASN A 152 -49.42 54.57 6.93
N PHE A 153 -49.87 54.24 5.72
CA PHE A 153 -49.33 53.16 4.91
C PHE A 153 -47.86 53.42 4.55
N ASN A 154 -47.49 54.64 4.17
CA ASN A 154 -46.10 55.00 3.89
C ASN A 154 -45.18 54.85 5.11
N ILE A 155 -45.64 55.22 6.30
CA ILE A 155 -44.90 55.04 7.56
C ILE A 155 -44.71 53.53 7.81
N LEU A 156 -45.74 52.75 7.73
CA LEU A 156 -45.65 51.27 7.88
C LEU A 156 -44.70 50.64 6.86
N ASN A 157 -44.80 51.01 5.59
CA ASN A 157 -43.94 50.50 4.55
C ASN A 157 -42.45 50.81 4.78
N LYS A 158 -42.12 52.04 5.20
CA LYS A 158 -40.76 52.39 5.58
C LYS A 158 -40.24 51.56 6.76
N LYS A 159 -41.07 51.34 7.78
CA LYS A 159 -40.74 50.48 8.94
C LYS A 159 -40.44 49.06 8.49
N LEU A 160 -41.28 48.43 7.67
CA LEU A 160 -41.14 47.06 7.18
C LEU A 160 -39.90 46.90 6.29
N ILE A 161 -39.54 47.91 5.51
CA ILE A 161 -38.30 47.95 4.73
C ILE A 161 -37.10 48.00 5.68
N GLN A 162 -37.11 48.87 6.70
CA GLN A 162 -36.02 48.96 7.66
C GLN A 162 -35.82 47.63 8.43
N GLU A 163 -36.89 46.96 8.84
CA GLU A 163 -36.83 45.63 9.47
C GLU A 163 -36.20 44.57 8.54
N SER A 164 -36.50 44.66 7.24
CA SER A 164 -35.89 43.77 6.26
C SER A 164 -34.37 44.01 6.13
N TYR A 165 -33.93 45.24 6.11
CA TYR A 165 -32.51 45.57 6.10
C TYR A 165 -31.80 45.13 7.39
N ASN A 166 -32.45 45.32 8.55
CA ASN A 166 -31.90 44.88 9.84
C ASN A 166 -31.72 43.37 9.90
N ASP A 167 -32.70 42.59 9.40
CA ASP A 167 -32.58 41.12 9.32
C ASP A 167 -31.39 40.70 8.44
N GLN A 168 -31.21 41.33 7.28
CA GLN A 168 -30.09 41.03 6.36
C GLN A 168 -28.75 41.43 6.94
N PHE A 169 -28.69 42.62 7.55
CA PHE A 169 -27.48 43.12 8.19
C PHE A 169 -27.03 42.19 9.32
N TYR A 170 -27.97 41.81 10.21
CA TYR A 170 -27.66 40.90 11.31
C TYR A 170 -27.16 39.53 10.80
N TYR A 171 -27.77 39.01 9.75
CA TYR A 171 -27.32 37.75 9.16
C TYR A 171 -25.91 37.85 8.59
N LYS A 172 -25.56 38.95 7.94
CA LYS A 172 -24.23 39.22 7.40
C LYS A 172 -23.19 39.31 8.51
N GLU A 173 -23.48 40.14 9.54
CA GLU A 173 -22.64 40.27 10.72
C GLU A 173 -22.37 38.90 11.40
N LEU A 174 -23.41 38.08 11.53
CA LEU A 174 -23.29 36.74 12.10
C LEU A 174 -22.36 35.83 11.26
N GLN A 175 -22.45 35.91 9.93
CA GLN A 175 -21.56 35.18 9.02
C GLN A 175 -20.10 35.65 9.15
N GLU A 176 -19.86 36.95 9.19
CA GLU A 176 -18.53 37.54 9.33
C GLU A 176 -17.90 37.16 10.69
N TYR A 177 -18.67 37.26 11.77
CA TYR A 177 -18.24 36.87 13.10
C TYR A 177 -17.80 35.39 13.12
N TYR A 178 -18.60 34.48 12.56
CA TYR A 178 -18.26 33.07 12.52
C TYR A 178 -17.11 32.74 11.56
N SER A 179 -17.00 33.45 10.46
CA SER A 179 -15.85 33.32 9.55
C SER A 179 -14.54 33.66 10.27
N TYR A 180 -14.52 34.76 11.04
CA TYR A 180 -13.36 35.11 11.86
C TYR A 180 -13.03 34.04 12.91
N LYS A 181 -14.04 33.55 13.63
CA LYS A 181 -13.85 32.50 14.66
C LYS A 181 -13.34 31.16 14.10
N ILE A 182 -13.80 30.76 12.92
CA ILE A 182 -13.27 29.59 12.22
C ILE A 182 -11.82 29.79 11.84
N GLU A 183 -11.47 30.93 11.27
CA GLU A 183 -10.12 31.24 10.81
C GLU A 183 -9.12 31.28 11.98
N GLU A 184 -9.50 31.90 13.09
CA GLU A 184 -8.71 31.88 14.34
C GLU A 184 -8.43 30.42 14.79
N SER A 185 -9.47 29.59 14.82
CA SER A 185 -9.33 28.18 15.22
C SER A 185 -8.50 27.34 14.24
N LYS A 186 -8.62 27.61 12.94
CA LYS A 186 -7.81 26.96 11.89
C LYS A 186 -6.35 27.36 11.97
N THR A 187 -6.05 28.62 12.23
CA THR A 187 -4.67 29.12 12.36
C THR A 187 -3.95 28.40 13.50
N LEU A 188 -4.60 28.26 14.68
CA LEU A 188 -4.02 27.54 15.80
C LEU A 188 -3.78 26.05 15.49
N LEU A 189 -4.63 25.43 14.68
CA LEU A 189 -4.49 24.03 14.28
C LEU A 189 -3.43 23.84 13.18
N ALA A 190 -3.26 24.83 12.31
CA ALA A 190 -2.36 24.79 11.16
C ALA A 190 -0.89 24.55 11.54
N ASP A 191 -0.45 25.06 12.69
CA ASP A 191 0.93 24.85 13.17
C ASP A 191 1.23 23.39 13.43
N PHE A 192 0.28 22.66 14.05
CA PHE A 192 0.42 21.21 14.24
C PHE A 192 0.36 20.44 12.92
N GLU A 193 -0.60 20.78 12.08
CA GLU A 193 -0.79 20.10 10.78
C GLU A 193 0.40 20.34 9.86
N ASN A 194 0.95 21.53 9.79
CA ASN A 194 2.14 21.85 9.00
C ASN A 194 3.38 21.09 9.48
N LYS A 195 3.58 20.97 10.82
CA LYS A 195 4.66 20.15 11.38
C LYS A 195 4.49 18.68 11.00
N ILE A 196 3.28 18.14 11.13
CA ILE A 196 2.97 16.74 10.76
C ILE A 196 3.22 16.51 9.26
N ILE A 197 2.74 17.40 8.40
CA ILE A 197 2.93 17.33 6.94
C ILE A 197 4.41 17.41 6.60
N GLY A 198 5.17 18.32 7.21
CA GLY A 198 6.61 18.44 7.02
C GLY A 198 7.38 17.17 7.40
N LEU A 199 7.07 16.58 8.56
CA LEU A 199 7.66 15.32 8.99
C LEU A 199 7.29 14.14 8.08
N MET A 200 6.04 14.09 7.60
CA MET A 200 5.61 13.06 6.63
C MET A 200 6.36 13.20 5.30
N ALA A 201 6.58 14.41 4.81
CA ALA A 201 7.36 14.70 3.61
C ALA A 201 8.84 14.29 3.78
N LEU A 202 9.47 14.63 4.92
CA LEU A 202 10.83 14.22 5.25
C LEU A 202 10.95 12.71 5.34
N ARG A 203 10.02 12.05 6.02
CA ARG A 203 9.97 10.57 6.10
C ARG A 203 9.89 9.93 4.73
N LYS A 204 8.99 10.42 3.86
CA LYS A 204 8.83 9.94 2.48
C LYS A 204 10.10 10.13 1.66
N LYS A 205 10.70 11.33 1.73
CA LYS A 205 11.96 11.65 1.02
C LYS A 205 13.11 10.75 1.48
N THR A 206 13.28 10.60 2.79
CA THR A 206 14.34 9.75 3.37
C THR A 206 14.16 8.30 2.97
N SER A 207 12.93 7.77 3.01
CA SER A 207 12.61 6.40 2.57
C SER A 207 12.91 6.20 1.08
N ALA A 208 12.59 7.17 0.23
CA ALA A 208 12.88 7.09 -1.21
C ALA A 208 14.39 7.11 -1.51
N ILE A 209 15.15 7.97 -0.82
CA ILE A 209 16.62 8.01 -0.94
C ILE A 209 17.22 6.69 -0.48
N LEU A 210 16.81 6.19 0.69
CA LEU A 210 17.30 4.94 1.24
C LEU A 210 17.08 3.77 0.29
N GLN A 211 15.89 3.70 -0.33
CA GLN A 211 15.55 2.67 -1.28
C GLN A 211 16.35 2.77 -2.58
N ASN A 212 16.54 3.98 -3.12
CA ASN A 212 17.36 4.18 -4.32
C ASN A 212 18.81 3.78 -4.07
N THR A 213 19.40 4.22 -2.94
CA THR A 213 20.78 3.83 -2.56
C THR A 213 20.90 2.31 -2.40
N LEU A 214 19.86 1.65 -1.86
CA LEU A 214 19.83 0.19 -1.78
C LEU A 214 19.81 -0.45 -3.17
N PHE A 215 18.99 0.06 -4.09
CA PHE A 215 18.91 -0.46 -5.45
C PHE A 215 20.22 -0.34 -6.22
N GLU A 216 21.01 0.71 -6.00
CA GLU A 216 22.36 0.88 -6.56
C GLU A 216 23.35 -0.20 -6.11
N LYS A 217 23.13 -0.78 -4.92
CA LYS A 217 23.99 -1.83 -4.37
C LYS A 217 23.68 -3.24 -4.86
N TYR A 218 22.50 -3.45 -5.45
CA TYR A 218 22.13 -4.77 -5.97
C TYR A 218 22.81 -5.04 -7.32
N GLN A 219 23.60 -6.11 -7.37
CA GLN A 219 24.32 -6.61 -8.54
C GLN A 219 23.96 -8.09 -8.74
N PHE A 220 23.50 -8.45 -9.92
CA PHE A 220 23.04 -9.80 -10.24
C PHE A 220 23.94 -10.45 -11.26
N LEU A 221 24.42 -11.65 -10.92
CA LEU A 221 25.21 -12.51 -11.81
C LEU A 221 24.29 -13.37 -12.69
N ASN A 222 24.69 -13.59 -13.94
CA ASN A 222 24.16 -14.66 -14.75
C ASN A 222 25.10 -15.88 -14.75
N GLN A 223 24.72 -16.94 -15.46
CA GLN A 223 25.56 -18.14 -15.59
C GLN A 223 26.91 -17.87 -16.25
N GLN A 224 26.99 -16.91 -17.15
CA GLN A 224 28.20 -16.49 -17.86
C GLN A 224 29.09 -15.57 -17.02
N LYS A 225 28.73 -15.34 -15.76
CA LYS A 225 29.40 -14.43 -14.80
C LYS A 225 29.32 -12.95 -15.18
N GLU A 226 28.42 -12.59 -16.06
CA GLU A 226 28.14 -11.19 -16.33
C GLU A 226 27.31 -10.60 -15.19
N THR A 227 27.68 -9.40 -14.79
CA THR A 227 27.01 -8.68 -13.68
C THR A 227 26.19 -7.53 -14.23
N LYS A 228 24.92 -7.44 -13.88
CA LYS A 228 24.06 -6.27 -14.16
C LYS A 228 23.48 -5.71 -12.86
N GLY A 229 23.55 -4.37 -12.72
CA GLY A 229 22.91 -3.67 -11.61
C GLY A 229 21.38 -3.67 -11.74
N LEU A 230 20.69 -3.62 -10.60
CA LEU A 230 19.21 -3.63 -10.58
C LEU A 230 18.62 -2.51 -11.45
N LEU A 231 19.13 -1.29 -11.33
CA LEU A 231 18.63 -0.15 -12.10
C LEU A 231 18.86 -0.30 -13.61
N THR A 232 19.93 -0.99 -14.01
CA THR A 232 20.22 -1.32 -15.41
C THR A 232 19.25 -2.39 -15.94
N ILE A 233 18.91 -3.38 -15.13
CA ILE A 233 17.95 -4.44 -15.47
C ILE A 233 16.56 -3.85 -15.72
N PHE A 234 16.15 -2.89 -14.90
CA PHE A 234 14.86 -2.21 -15.03
C PHE A 234 14.86 -1.04 -16.03
N ASN A 235 15.85 -0.87 -16.82
CA ASN A 235 16.18 0.11 -17.88
C ASN A 235 15.02 0.97 -18.47
N ASN A 236 13.97 1.23 -17.73
CA ASN A 236 12.89 2.13 -18.11
C ASN A 236 12.84 3.29 -17.10
N PRO A 237 13.22 4.53 -17.51
CA PRO A 237 13.21 5.69 -16.62
C PRO A 237 11.85 5.98 -15.97
N SER A 238 10.77 5.51 -16.63
CA SER A 238 9.40 5.68 -16.17
C SER A 238 8.94 4.59 -15.19
N VAL A 239 9.67 3.47 -15.06
CA VAL A 239 9.30 2.34 -14.23
C VAL A 239 10.36 2.10 -13.16
N LYS A 240 10.14 2.67 -11.97
CA LYS A 240 11.01 2.39 -10.82
C LYS A 240 10.78 0.96 -10.33
N PRO A 241 11.88 0.23 -9.96
CA PRO A 241 11.72 -1.07 -9.34
C PRO A 241 10.79 -0.98 -8.11
N PRO A 242 9.80 -1.87 -7.95
CA PRO A 242 8.96 -1.89 -6.77
C PRO A 242 9.77 -2.12 -5.49
N ALA A 243 9.28 -1.67 -4.35
CA ALA A 243 9.91 -1.89 -3.05
C ALA A 243 10.12 -3.39 -2.78
N GLY A 244 11.30 -3.75 -2.24
CA GLY A 244 11.68 -5.14 -1.98
C GLY A 244 12.12 -5.93 -3.22
N THR A 245 12.31 -5.28 -4.37
CA THR A 245 12.94 -5.89 -5.55
C THR A 245 14.40 -6.22 -5.22
N GLY A 246 14.83 -7.44 -5.61
CA GLY A 246 16.16 -7.96 -5.29
C GLY A 246 16.21 -8.87 -4.05
N ASP A 247 15.19 -8.81 -3.19
CA ASP A 247 15.13 -9.57 -1.93
C ASP A 247 14.30 -10.87 -2.02
N CYS A 248 13.91 -11.28 -3.22
CA CYS A 248 13.17 -12.52 -3.44
C CYS A 248 14.06 -13.75 -3.31
N SER A 249 13.46 -14.91 -3.03
CA SER A 249 14.18 -16.18 -2.82
C SER A 249 14.92 -16.65 -4.07
N ALA A 250 14.27 -16.64 -5.25
CA ALA A 250 14.86 -17.13 -6.49
C ALA A 250 16.14 -16.37 -6.90
N PRO A 251 16.20 -15.03 -6.94
CA PRO A 251 17.45 -14.32 -7.21
C PRO A 251 18.58 -14.63 -6.21
N LYS A 252 18.27 -14.78 -4.92
CA LYS A 252 19.27 -15.12 -3.90
C LYS A 252 19.89 -16.50 -4.16
N LEU A 253 19.05 -17.46 -4.49
CA LEU A 253 19.47 -18.83 -4.80
C LEU A 253 20.40 -18.91 -6.02
N LEU A 254 20.01 -18.26 -7.10
CA LEU A 254 20.80 -18.22 -8.32
C LEU A 254 22.12 -17.47 -8.12
N GLN A 255 22.08 -16.32 -7.44
CA GLN A 255 23.26 -15.55 -7.11
C GLN A 255 24.30 -16.39 -6.35
N TYR A 256 23.85 -17.09 -5.30
CA TYR A 256 24.71 -17.95 -4.52
C TYR A 256 25.25 -19.12 -5.36
N ALA A 257 24.42 -19.76 -6.17
CA ALA A 257 24.83 -20.85 -7.04
C ALA A 257 25.93 -20.40 -8.01
N PHE A 258 25.78 -19.25 -8.69
CA PHE A 258 26.76 -18.76 -9.64
C PHE A 258 28.07 -18.31 -8.97
N GLN A 259 27.99 -17.70 -7.78
CA GLN A 259 29.18 -17.33 -6.99
C GLN A 259 30.00 -18.55 -6.57
N HIS A 260 29.33 -19.68 -6.27
CA HIS A 260 29.96 -20.90 -5.79
C HIS A 260 30.14 -21.97 -6.86
N HIS A 261 30.02 -21.61 -8.15
CA HIS A 261 30.19 -22.52 -9.29
C HIS A 261 29.28 -23.77 -9.26
N LEU A 262 28.07 -23.62 -8.71
CA LEU A 262 27.05 -24.65 -8.68
C LEU A 262 26.17 -24.51 -9.92
N THR A 263 25.82 -25.65 -10.54
CA THR A 263 24.92 -25.65 -11.72
C THR A 263 23.48 -25.74 -11.27
N PRO A 264 22.62 -24.76 -11.53
CA PRO A 264 21.18 -24.82 -11.29
C PRO A 264 20.52 -25.95 -12.06
N ILE A 265 19.70 -26.77 -11.41
CA ILE A 265 18.96 -27.88 -12.04
C ILE A 265 17.46 -27.62 -12.02
N ALA A 266 16.89 -27.29 -10.85
CA ALA A 266 15.46 -27.06 -10.73
C ALA A 266 15.15 -26.15 -9.54
N LEU A 267 14.27 -25.18 -9.75
CA LEU A 267 13.87 -24.20 -8.74
C LEU A 267 12.39 -24.36 -8.41
N ALA A 268 12.05 -24.19 -7.14
CA ALA A 268 10.66 -24.11 -6.66
C ALA A 268 10.53 -23.08 -5.54
N GLU A 269 9.40 -22.40 -5.51
CA GLU A 269 9.04 -21.49 -4.42
C GLU A 269 7.71 -21.92 -3.80
N PHE A 270 7.58 -21.87 -2.48
CA PHE A 270 6.35 -22.22 -1.77
C PHE A 270 6.04 -21.23 -0.66
N TRP A 271 4.76 -21.12 -0.34
CA TRP A 271 4.30 -20.21 0.73
C TRP A 271 4.28 -20.94 2.08
N TRP A 272 4.76 -20.24 3.12
CA TRP A 272 4.77 -20.74 4.49
C TRP A 272 4.09 -19.73 5.43
N GLY A 273 3.03 -20.13 6.13
CA GLY A 273 2.29 -19.30 7.08
C GLY A 273 0.95 -18.80 6.55
N ILE A 274 0.42 -17.77 7.22
CA ILE A 274 -0.86 -17.14 6.86
C ILE A 274 -0.78 -16.44 5.51
N SER A 275 -1.95 -16.33 4.85
CA SER A 275 -2.10 -15.58 3.61
C SER A 275 -1.86 -14.08 3.85
N PRO A 276 -1.17 -13.38 2.94
CA PRO A 276 -1.08 -11.92 3.02
C PRO A 276 -2.43 -11.27 2.69
N ASN A 277 -2.64 -10.03 3.14
CA ASN A 277 -3.91 -9.31 2.87
C ASN A 277 -4.10 -8.95 1.38
N SER A 278 -3.00 -8.90 0.61
CA SER A 278 -3.02 -8.45 -0.79
C SER A 278 -3.39 -9.55 -1.78
N GLU A 279 -3.25 -10.81 -1.40
CA GLU A 279 -3.47 -11.96 -2.29
C GLU A 279 -3.72 -13.24 -1.48
N ILE A 280 -4.38 -14.22 -2.09
CA ILE A 280 -4.64 -15.51 -1.43
C ILE A 280 -3.46 -16.45 -1.68
N ARG A 281 -2.73 -16.78 -0.61
CA ARG A 281 -1.65 -17.77 -0.62
C ARG A 281 -1.89 -18.85 0.43
N LYS A 282 -1.93 -20.10 0.00
CA LYS A 282 -2.13 -21.25 0.88
C LYS A 282 -0.80 -21.77 1.40
N HIS A 283 -0.77 -22.07 2.69
CA HIS A 283 0.39 -22.68 3.36
C HIS A 283 0.84 -23.97 2.64
N LYS A 284 2.14 -24.14 2.46
CA LYS A 284 2.82 -25.23 1.76
C LYS A 284 2.58 -25.33 0.23
N ASN A 285 1.73 -24.49 -0.36
CA ASN A 285 1.50 -24.51 -1.80
C ASN A 285 2.64 -23.83 -2.57
N PHE A 286 2.91 -24.36 -3.76
CA PHE A 286 3.87 -23.79 -4.69
C PHE A 286 3.30 -22.59 -5.44
N TYR A 287 4.16 -21.61 -5.72
CA TYR A 287 3.81 -20.41 -6.45
C TYR A 287 4.92 -20.02 -7.42
N PRO A 288 4.61 -19.47 -8.58
CA PRO A 288 5.61 -18.95 -9.50
C PRO A 288 6.26 -17.69 -8.91
N SER A 289 7.46 -17.38 -9.39
CA SER A 289 8.13 -16.12 -9.09
C SER A 289 7.31 -14.94 -9.61
N CYS A 290 7.29 -13.83 -8.87
CA CYS A 290 6.45 -12.69 -9.20
C CYS A 290 6.90 -12.01 -10.50
N LEU A 291 5.92 -11.54 -11.30
CA LEU A 291 6.18 -10.94 -12.60
C LEU A 291 6.80 -9.54 -12.49
N SER A 292 6.39 -8.75 -11.51
CA SER A 292 6.78 -7.34 -11.41
C SER A 292 8.16 -7.10 -10.81
N ARG A 293 8.61 -7.95 -9.89
CA ARG A 293 9.90 -7.79 -9.19
C ARG A 293 10.95 -8.77 -9.66
N CYS A 294 10.57 -10.06 -9.75
CA CYS A 294 11.54 -11.12 -10.02
C CYS A 294 11.77 -11.34 -11.51
N LYS A 295 10.74 -11.29 -12.35
CA LYS A 295 10.85 -11.61 -13.77
C LYS A 295 11.96 -10.84 -14.50
N PRO A 296 12.10 -9.49 -14.37
CA PRO A 296 13.19 -8.77 -15.03
C PRO A 296 14.57 -9.24 -14.58
N ILE A 297 14.75 -9.50 -13.28
CA ILE A 297 16.01 -10.00 -12.70
C ILE A 297 16.28 -11.42 -13.21
N LEU A 298 15.29 -12.30 -13.16
CA LEU A 298 15.43 -13.68 -13.59
C LEU A 298 15.70 -13.78 -15.09
N ASN A 299 15.15 -12.89 -15.92
CA ASN A 299 15.48 -12.86 -17.35
C ASN A 299 16.99 -12.67 -17.58
N HIS A 300 17.65 -11.80 -16.80
CA HIS A 300 19.09 -11.65 -16.85
C HIS A 300 19.84 -12.85 -16.25
N MET A 301 19.43 -13.29 -15.06
CA MET A 301 20.14 -14.34 -14.34
C MET A 301 20.06 -15.72 -15.03
N LEU A 302 18.98 -15.98 -15.74
CA LEU A 302 18.74 -17.23 -16.47
C LEU A 302 19.22 -17.18 -17.94
N GLU A 303 19.82 -16.08 -18.35
CA GLU A 303 20.39 -15.93 -19.70
C GLU A 303 21.45 -16.99 -19.94
N GLY A 304 21.30 -17.76 -21.03
CA GLY A 304 22.18 -18.87 -21.37
C GLY A 304 21.90 -20.19 -20.64
N ILE A 305 20.87 -20.25 -19.79
CA ILE A 305 20.41 -21.51 -19.19
C ILE A 305 19.30 -22.10 -20.04
N GLU A 306 19.47 -23.35 -20.45
CA GLU A 306 18.40 -24.10 -21.09
C GLU A 306 17.30 -24.41 -20.05
N MET A 307 16.09 -23.93 -20.32
CA MET A 307 14.94 -24.10 -19.46
C MET A 307 13.86 -24.93 -20.15
N GLU A 308 13.15 -25.72 -19.37
CA GLU A 308 11.93 -26.34 -19.84
C GLU A 308 10.92 -25.28 -20.31
N GLU A 309 10.22 -25.59 -21.39
CA GLU A 309 9.20 -24.73 -21.95
C GLU A 309 8.07 -24.52 -20.93
N ASN A 310 7.68 -23.29 -20.71
CA ASN A 310 6.55 -22.99 -19.83
C ASN A 310 5.24 -23.39 -20.52
N LEU A 311 4.77 -24.59 -20.20
CA LEU A 311 3.55 -25.18 -20.77
C LEU A 311 2.31 -24.30 -20.56
N LEU A 312 2.24 -23.53 -19.45
CA LEU A 312 1.15 -22.61 -19.21
C LEU A 312 1.16 -21.45 -20.23
N LEU A 313 2.32 -20.89 -20.54
CA LEU A 313 2.43 -19.83 -21.54
C LEU A 313 2.19 -20.39 -22.95
N LYS A 314 2.67 -21.59 -23.23
CA LYS A 314 2.43 -22.28 -24.51
C LYS A 314 0.96 -22.52 -24.75
N ASN A 315 0.23 -22.94 -23.73
CA ASN A 315 -1.21 -23.18 -23.81
C ASN A 315 -2.02 -21.88 -23.91
N LEU A 316 -1.55 -20.77 -23.32
CA LEU A 316 -2.17 -19.43 -23.49
C LEU A 316 -1.97 -18.86 -24.91
N THR A 317 -0.90 -19.23 -25.58
CA THR A 317 -0.60 -18.76 -26.94
C THR A 317 -1.18 -19.69 -28.04
N LYS A 318 -1.58 -20.90 -27.71
CA LYS A 318 -2.32 -21.74 -28.62
C LYS A 318 -3.71 -21.16 -28.85
N LYS A 319 -3.97 -20.71 -30.06
CA LYS A 319 -5.32 -20.43 -30.57
C LYS A 319 -6.02 -21.76 -30.86
N GLU A 320 -6.31 -22.55 -29.83
CA GLU A 320 -7.21 -23.67 -29.99
C GLU A 320 -8.63 -23.09 -29.96
N GLU A 321 -9.38 -23.32 -31.03
CA GLU A 321 -10.80 -22.99 -31.05
C GLU A 321 -11.48 -23.80 -29.95
N LEU A 322 -12.19 -23.12 -29.03
CA LEU A 322 -12.97 -23.81 -28.01
C LEU A 322 -14.09 -24.59 -28.69
N SER A 323 -14.10 -25.91 -28.47
CA SER A 323 -15.20 -26.75 -28.94
C SER A 323 -16.48 -26.39 -28.21
N VAL A 324 -17.43 -25.81 -28.93
CA VAL A 324 -18.76 -25.51 -28.41
C VAL A 324 -19.54 -26.81 -28.38
N ILE A 325 -20.03 -27.20 -27.20
CA ILE A 325 -20.86 -28.38 -26.99
C ILE A 325 -22.35 -28.05 -27.20
N TYR A 326 -22.72 -26.85 -26.76
CA TYR A 326 -24.09 -26.34 -26.84
C TYR A 326 -24.10 -24.83 -26.86
N GLU A 327 -25.01 -24.22 -27.63
CA GLU A 327 -25.21 -22.79 -27.72
C GLU A 327 -26.69 -22.50 -28.01
N ASP A 328 -27.27 -21.58 -27.27
CA ASP A 328 -28.59 -20.97 -27.52
C ASP A 328 -28.50 -19.44 -27.23
N ASP A 329 -29.65 -18.77 -27.20
CA ASP A 329 -29.69 -17.30 -27.02
C ASP A 329 -29.24 -16.84 -25.61
N ASP A 330 -29.25 -17.74 -24.62
CA ASP A 330 -28.96 -17.40 -23.21
C ASP A 330 -27.74 -18.12 -22.66
N LEU A 331 -27.28 -19.22 -23.27
CA LEU A 331 -26.24 -20.09 -22.73
C LEU A 331 -25.28 -20.62 -23.79
N ILE A 332 -24.00 -20.59 -23.48
CA ILE A 332 -22.96 -21.28 -24.26
C ILE A 332 -22.19 -22.26 -23.38
N ILE A 333 -22.13 -23.54 -23.79
CA ILE A 333 -21.34 -24.58 -23.13
C ILE A 333 -20.16 -24.94 -24.01
N VAL A 334 -18.94 -24.81 -23.48
CA VAL A 334 -17.70 -25.09 -24.20
C VAL A 334 -16.91 -26.20 -23.51
N ASN A 335 -16.29 -27.08 -24.31
CA ASN A 335 -15.32 -28.04 -23.82
C ASN A 335 -13.96 -27.33 -23.67
N LYS A 336 -13.66 -26.90 -22.46
CA LYS A 336 -12.39 -26.21 -22.15
C LYS A 336 -11.28 -27.24 -22.00
N PRO A 337 -10.20 -27.17 -22.80
CA PRO A 337 -9.04 -28.04 -22.64
C PRO A 337 -8.44 -27.95 -21.22
N PRO A 338 -7.79 -29.02 -20.72
CA PRO A 338 -7.05 -28.95 -19.47
C PRO A 338 -5.99 -27.84 -19.55
N GLU A 339 -5.68 -27.22 -18.42
CA GLU A 339 -4.69 -26.13 -18.28
C GLU A 339 -5.09 -24.76 -18.88
N PHE A 340 -6.20 -24.64 -19.61
CA PHE A 340 -6.76 -23.36 -19.98
C PHE A 340 -7.33 -22.63 -18.76
N LEU A 341 -7.00 -21.34 -18.59
CA LEU A 341 -7.57 -20.52 -17.54
C LEU A 341 -9.03 -20.16 -17.88
N SER A 342 -9.95 -20.40 -16.95
CA SER A 342 -11.36 -20.01 -17.12
C SER A 342 -11.60 -18.51 -16.91
N VAL A 343 -10.68 -17.84 -16.24
CA VAL A 343 -10.66 -16.38 -16.04
C VAL A 343 -9.22 -15.90 -16.16
N PRO A 344 -8.96 -14.67 -16.65
CA PRO A 344 -7.63 -14.10 -16.65
C PRO A 344 -7.03 -14.12 -15.25
N GLY A 345 -5.80 -14.59 -15.11
CA GLY A 345 -5.03 -14.42 -13.89
C GLY A 345 -4.79 -12.91 -13.62
N LYS A 346 -4.55 -12.54 -12.39
CA LYS A 346 -4.02 -11.20 -12.09
C LYS A 346 -2.61 -11.12 -12.69
N GLU A 347 -2.40 -10.18 -13.61
CA GLU A 347 -1.08 -9.82 -14.14
C GLU A 347 -0.15 -9.30 -13.03
#